data_66d889fce34a8ada43ebd27323b0550e
#
_entry.id   66d889fce34a8ada43ebd27323b0550e
#
_cell.length_a   1.000
_cell.length_b   1.000
_cell.length_c   1.000
_cell.angle_alpha   90.00
_cell.angle_beta   90.00
_cell.angle_gamma   90.00
#
_symmetry.space_group_name_H-M   'P 1'
#
loop_
_entity.id
_entity.type
_entity.pdbx_description
1 polymer ?
#
loop_
_entity_poly.entity_id
_entity_poly.type
_entity_poly.pdbx_seq_one_letter_code
_entity_poly.pdbx_strand_id
1 'polypeptide(L)'
;MTGGASFTEVFLDGVTLPDRLRVGGEGEGWRVTMSALTAERGSVGHRSHGMTARMLALLRALAAREGLTADPTVRQRLADLEVRLRIAQYHQLRMLAVPPEQLVGPEAAIDKLLVSANLTRLGDVAGALLGPRLVADTGRWGTYAWAAQVLGAPGMRLGGGTDEVLRTMLAERLLGLPREPA
;
A
#
# COMPACT_ATOMS: atom_id res chain seq x y z
N MET A 1 -13.36 4.64 8.55
CA MET A 1 -12.72 5.73 9.30
C MET A 1 -12.65 7.02 8.48
N THR A 2 -12.60 6.94 7.15
CA THR A 2 -12.59 8.12 6.25
C THR A 2 -13.95 8.79 6.07
N GLY A 3 -15.04 8.22 6.58
CA GLY A 3 -16.41 8.70 6.39
C GLY A 3 -17.04 8.34 5.02
N GLY A 4 -16.28 7.71 4.13
CA GLY A 4 -16.80 7.26 2.84
C GLY A 4 -17.55 5.94 2.93
N ALA A 5 -18.59 5.77 2.11
CA ALA A 5 -19.33 4.52 1.91
C ALA A 5 -18.98 3.95 0.53
N SER A 6 -17.78 3.35 0.42
CA SER A 6 -17.24 2.88 -0.87
C SER A 6 -17.49 1.40 -1.13
N PHE A 7 -18.14 0.69 -0.19
CA PHE A 7 -18.44 -0.74 -0.32
C PHE A 7 -19.88 -0.95 -0.77
N THR A 8 -20.06 -1.93 -1.65
CA THR A 8 -21.36 -2.30 -2.20
C THR A 8 -21.57 -3.79 -1.97
N GLU A 9 -22.76 -4.18 -1.55
CA GLU A 9 -23.20 -5.58 -1.57
C GLU A 9 -23.75 -5.91 -2.95
N VAL A 10 -23.42 -7.09 -3.45
CA VAL A 10 -23.94 -7.61 -4.72
C VAL A 10 -24.62 -8.94 -4.45
N PHE A 11 -25.89 -9.01 -4.77
CA PHE A 11 -26.71 -10.22 -4.65
C PHE A 11 -26.82 -10.89 -6.01
N LEU A 12 -26.41 -12.18 -6.09
CA LEU A 12 -26.47 -12.99 -7.31
C LEU A 12 -27.41 -14.17 -7.02
N ASP A 13 -28.68 -14.02 -7.39
CA ASP A 13 -29.69 -15.06 -7.20
C ASP A 13 -30.18 -15.57 -8.55
N GLY A 14 -30.03 -16.89 -8.78
CA GLY A 14 -30.49 -17.55 -10.00
C GLY A 14 -29.82 -17.07 -11.29
N VAL A 15 -28.69 -16.37 -11.23
CA VAL A 15 -28.00 -15.84 -12.42
C VAL A 15 -27.39 -16.98 -13.23
N THR A 16 -27.83 -17.13 -14.49
CA THR A 16 -27.28 -18.08 -15.44
C THR A 16 -26.32 -17.38 -16.40
N LEU A 17 -25.11 -17.92 -16.51
CA LEU A 17 -24.07 -17.42 -17.43
C LEU A 17 -23.72 -18.50 -18.47
N PRO A 18 -23.48 -18.12 -19.74
CA PRO A 18 -22.94 -19.03 -20.73
C PRO A 18 -21.56 -19.56 -20.32
N ASP A 19 -21.30 -20.86 -20.53
CA ASP A 19 -20.05 -21.50 -20.13
C ASP A 19 -18.80 -20.86 -20.78
N ARG A 20 -18.92 -20.25 -21.95
CA ARG A 20 -17.84 -19.48 -22.63
C ARG A 20 -17.32 -18.29 -21.81
N LEU A 21 -18.04 -17.87 -20.76
CA LEU A 21 -17.62 -16.81 -19.84
C LEU A 21 -16.86 -17.36 -18.63
N ARG A 22 -16.73 -18.68 -18.51
CA ARG A 22 -15.93 -19.30 -17.47
C ARG A 22 -14.45 -19.02 -17.70
N VAL A 23 -13.74 -18.65 -16.65
CA VAL A 23 -12.30 -18.45 -16.65
C VAL A 23 -11.62 -19.68 -16.05
N GLY A 24 -10.82 -20.36 -16.87
CA GLY A 24 -10.18 -21.64 -16.48
C GLY A 24 -11.08 -22.87 -16.67
N GLY A 25 -10.55 -24.04 -16.35
CA GLY A 25 -11.26 -25.31 -16.39
C GLY A 25 -12.22 -25.51 -15.23
N GLU A 26 -13.07 -26.51 -15.34
CA GLU A 26 -13.94 -26.94 -14.25
C GLU A 26 -13.09 -27.43 -13.06
N GLY A 27 -13.44 -27.00 -11.85
CA GLY A 27 -12.67 -27.30 -10.63
C GLY A 27 -11.43 -26.41 -10.40
N GLU A 28 -11.03 -25.57 -11.36
CA GLU A 28 -9.83 -24.71 -11.25
C GLU A 28 -10.07 -23.35 -10.58
N GLY A 29 -11.25 -23.07 -10.07
CA GLY A 29 -11.63 -21.75 -9.52
C GLY A 29 -10.65 -21.21 -8.48
N TRP A 30 -10.14 -22.08 -7.59
CA TRP A 30 -9.14 -21.66 -6.58
C TRP A 30 -7.83 -21.17 -7.25
N ARG A 31 -7.31 -21.91 -8.21
CA ARG A 31 -6.08 -21.52 -8.94
C ARG A 31 -6.26 -20.20 -9.67
N VAL A 32 -7.39 -20.01 -10.36
CA VAL A 32 -7.73 -18.79 -11.07
C VAL A 32 -7.82 -17.61 -10.12
N THR A 33 -8.52 -17.76 -8.98
CA THR A 33 -8.64 -16.72 -7.96
C THR A 33 -7.29 -16.32 -7.38
N MET A 34 -6.43 -17.30 -7.05
CA MET A 34 -5.10 -17.01 -6.51
C MET A 34 -4.21 -16.29 -7.52
N SER A 35 -4.31 -16.63 -8.81
CA SER A 35 -3.60 -15.90 -9.88
C SER A 35 -4.06 -14.46 -10.01
N ALA A 36 -5.38 -14.23 -9.97
CA ALA A 36 -5.96 -12.88 -10.01
C ALA A 36 -5.51 -12.03 -8.81
N LEU A 37 -5.54 -12.58 -7.59
CA LEU A 37 -5.09 -11.88 -6.38
C LEU A 37 -3.58 -11.57 -6.41
N THR A 38 -2.77 -12.44 -7.02
CA THR A 38 -1.34 -12.20 -7.18
C THR A 38 -1.08 -11.06 -8.15
N ALA A 39 -1.77 -11.04 -9.29
CA ALA A 39 -1.69 -9.96 -10.28
C ALA A 39 -2.17 -8.61 -9.70
N GLU A 40 -3.24 -8.63 -8.92
CA GLU A 40 -3.76 -7.43 -8.23
C GLU A 40 -2.72 -6.83 -7.30
N ARG A 41 -2.06 -7.64 -6.46
CA ARG A 41 -1.00 -7.17 -5.53
C ARG A 41 0.15 -6.47 -6.26
N GLY A 42 0.63 -7.04 -7.37
CA GLY A 42 1.66 -6.42 -8.19
C GLY A 42 1.22 -5.07 -8.76
N SER A 43 -0.03 -4.95 -9.20
CA SER A 43 -0.57 -3.69 -9.76
C SER A 43 -0.75 -2.60 -8.70
N VAL A 44 -1.10 -2.96 -7.47
CA VAL A 44 -1.23 -2.01 -6.34
C VAL A 44 0.13 -1.43 -5.99
N GLY A 45 1.17 -2.24 -5.89
CA GLY A 45 2.54 -1.78 -5.65
C GLY A 45 2.96 -0.74 -6.68
N HIS A 46 2.82 -1.06 -7.96
CA HIS A 46 3.24 -0.18 -9.06
C HIS A 46 2.57 1.21 -9.04
N ARG A 47 1.24 1.27 -8.87
CA ARG A 47 0.51 2.56 -8.82
C ARG A 47 0.85 3.39 -7.59
N SER A 48 1.16 2.75 -6.50
CA SER A 48 1.38 3.43 -5.21
C SER A 48 2.74 4.12 -5.11
N HIS A 49 3.74 3.72 -5.89
CA HIS A 49 5.06 4.36 -5.87
C HIS A 49 5.01 5.81 -6.36
N GLY A 50 4.33 6.09 -7.49
CA GLY A 50 4.15 7.45 -7.97
C GLY A 50 3.39 8.34 -6.97
N MET A 51 2.37 7.79 -6.33
CA MET A 51 1.60 8.48 -5.31
C MET A 51 2.46 8.82 -4.09
N THR A 52 3.24 7.89 -3.55
CA THR A 52 4.07 8.12 -2.36
C THR A 52 5.21 9.12 -2.63
N ALA A 53 5.83 9.09 -3.81
CA ALA A 53 6.82 10.08 -4.20
C ALA A 53 6.23 11.50 -4.26
N ARG A 54 5.03 11.63 -4.83
CA ARG A 54 4.29 12.91 -4.85
C ARG A 54 3.96 13.39 -3.43
N MET A 55 3.54 12.49 -2.55
CA MET A 55 3.24 12.83 -1.15
C MET A 55 4.47 13.31 -0.40
N LEU A 56 5.64 12.72 -0.62
CA LEU A 56 6.90 13.22 -0.04
C LEU A 56 7.23 14.64 -0.55
N ALA A 57 7.04 14.91 -1.83
CA ALA A 57 7.22 16.27 -2.36
C ALA A 57 6.28 17.28 -1.70
N LEU A 58 5.02 16.91 -1.46
CA LEU A 58 4.04 17.72 -0.74
C LEU A 58 4.43 17.94 0.73
N LEU A 59 4.98 16.93 1.43
CA LEU A 59 5.49 17.08 2.80
C LEU A 59 6.69 18.02 2.86
N ARG A 60 7.59 17.98 1.89
CA ARG A 60 8.70 18.92 1.77
C ARG A 60 8.21 20.34 1.57
N ALA A 61 7.23 20.52 0.68
CA ALA A 61 6.60 21.83 0.45
C ALA A 61 5.88 22.34 1.72
N LEU A 62 5.22 21.45 2.46
CA LEU A 62 4.59 21.77 3.73
C LEU A 62 5.63 22.21 4.77
N ALA A 63 6.73 21.45 4.95
CA ALA A 63 7.81 21.79 5.86
C ALA A 63 8.44 23.17 5.52
N ALA A 64 8.64 23.46 4.23
CA ALA A 64 9.13 24.76 3.79
C ALA A 64 8.15 25.88 4.12
N ARG A 65 6.88 25.68 3.86
CA ARG A 65 5.82 26.67 4.14
C ARG A 65 5.66 26.95 5.63
N GLU A 66 5.89 25.96 6.48
CA GLU A 66 5.84 26.09 7.94
C GLU A 66 7.17 26.62 8.54
N GLY A 67 8.18 26.90 7.72
CA GLY A 67 9.49 27.37 8.19
C GLY A 67 10.33 26.32 8.90
N LEU A 68 10.02 25.02 8.73
CA LEU A 68 10.61 23.90 9.46
C LEU A 68 11.78 23.24 8.72
N THR A 69 12.23 23.78 7.60
CA THR A 69 13.31 23.18 6.79
C THR A 69 14.68 23.13 7.48
N ALA A 70 14.90 24.02 8.46
CA ALA A 70 16.13 24.02 9.26
C ALA A 70 16.05 23.13 10.51
N ASP A 71 14.85 22.70 10.92
CA ASP A 71 14.66 21.82 12.07
C ASP A 71 15.31 20.46 11.83
N PRO A 72 16.29 20.03 12.67
CA PRO A 72 17.02 18.77 12.46
C PRO A 72 16.12 17.54 12.57
N THR A 73 15.09 17.59 13.41
CA THR A 73 14.13 16.48 13.57
C THR A 73 13.27 16.32 12.33
N VAL A 74 12.77 17.41 11.77
CA VAL A 74 11.99 17.42 10.52
C VAL A 74 12.85 16.94 9.36
N ARG A 75 14.08 17.43 9.26
CA ARG A 75 15.04 16.99 8.23
C ARG A 75 15.28 15.47 8.30
N GLN A 76 15.51 14.94 9.51
CA GLN A 76 15.75 13.52 9.71
C GLN A 76 14.53 12.67 9.34
N ARG A 77 13.32 13.10 9.68
CA ARG A 77 12.06 12.42 9.31
C ARG A 77 11.84 12.40 7.80
N LEU A 78 12.10 13.51 7.11
CA LEU A 78 11.99 13.58 5.66
C LEU A 78 13.08 12.75 4.96
N ALA A 79 14.30 12.70 5.51
CA ALA A 79 15.38 11.85 5.00
C ALA A 79 15.06 10.36 5.16
N ASP A 80 14.54 9.92 6.31
CA ASP A 80 14.07 8.54 6.52
C ASP A 80 12.99 8.14 5.50
N LEU A 81 12.03 9.02 5.24
CA LEU A 81 11.03 8.80 4.19
C LEU A 81 11.66 8.65 2.80
N GLU A 82 12.58 9.55 2.42
CA GLU A 82 13.27 9.44 1.12
C GLU A 82 13.96 8.09 0.98
N VAL A 83 14.71 7.66 2.00
CA VAL A 83 15.40 6.37 1.99
C VAL A 83 14.42 5.21 1.80
N ARG A 84 13.32 5.21 2.55
CA ARG A 84 12.30 4.15 2.45
C ARG A 84 11.61 4.12 1.10
N LEU A 85 11.31 5.27 0.53
CA LEU A 85 10.71 5.36 -0.80
C LEU A 85 11.70 4.92 -1.88
N ARG A 86 13.00 5.20 -1.73
CA ARG A 86 14.05 4.69 -2.64
C ARG A 86 14.19 3.18 -2.56
N ILE A 87 14.16 2.60 -1.36
CA ILE A 87 14.17 1.14 -1.18
C ILE A 87 12.99 0.51 -1.91
N ALA A 88 11.78 1.06 -1.74
CA ALA A 88 10.59 0.57 -2.43
C ALA A 88 10.70 0.70 -3.96
N GLN A 89 11.24 1.82 -4.44
CA GLN A 89 11.51 2.03 -5.87
C GLN A 89 12.50 1.01 -6.44
N TYR A 90 13.61 0.76 -5.75
CA TYR A 90 14.60 -0.23 -6.19
C TYR A 90 14.04 -1.66 -6.17
N HIS A 91 13.22 -1.99 -5.17
CA HIS A 91 12.54 -3.28 -5.16
C HIS A 91 11.61 -3.42 -6.38
N GLN A 92 10.84 -2.39 -6.70
CA GLN A 92 9.99 -2.39 -7.89
C GLN A 92 10.79 -2.54 -9.17
N LEU A 93 11.91 -1.81 -9.34
CA LEU A 93 12.77 -1.96 -10.52
C LEU A 93 13.33 -3.39 -10.63
N ARG A 94 13.69 -4.00 -9.49
CA ARG A 94 14.09 -5.40 -9.45
C ARG A 94 12.97 -6.32 -9.94
N MET A 95 11.74 -6.11 -9.46
CA MET A 95 10.59 -6.91 -9.88
C MET A 95 10.26 -6.77 -11.36
N LEU A 96 10.42 -5.58 -11.92
CA LEU A 96 10.23 -5.33 -13.37
C LEU A 96 11.31 -5.99 -14.23
N ALA A 97 12.47 -6.27 -13.68
CA ALA A 97 13.55 -6.97 -14.37
C ALA A 97 13.41 -8.51 -14.34
N VAL A 98 12.50 -9.05 -13.51
CA VAL A 98 12.23 -10.48 -13.42
C VAL A 98 11.27 -10.87 -14.55
N PRO A 99 11.55 -11.93 -15.33
CA PRO A 99 10.63 -12.42 -16.35
C PRO A 99 9.26 -12.78 -15.76
N PRO A 100 8.15 -12.50 -16.47
CA PRO A 100 6.79 -12.72 -15.94
C PRO A 100 6.53 -14.15 -15.46
N GLU A 101 7.13 -15.16 -16.09
CA GLU A 101 7.03 -16.57 -15.72
C GLU A 101 7.72 -16.91 -14.39
N GLN A 102 8.61 -16.04 -13.92
CA GLN A 102 9.31 -16.17 -12.64
C GLN A 102 8.69 -15.31 -11.53
N LEU A 103 7.73 -14.45 -11.87
CA LEU A 103 7.01 -13.59 -10.92
C LEU A 103 5.91 -14.32 -10.12
N VAL A 104 5.92 -15.64 -10.09
CA VAL A 104 4.86 -16.46 -9.47
C VAL A 104 5.03 -16.60 -7.95
N GLY A 105 6.02 -15.89 -7.42
CA GLY A 105 6.40 -16.02 -6.01
C GLY A 105 5.71 -15.05 -5.06
N PRO A 106 5.99 -15.20 -3.77
CA PRO A 106 5.47 -14.33 -2.73
C PRO A 106 6.10 -12.91 -2.74
N GLU A 107 7.06 -12.65 -3.62
CA GLU A 107 7.82 -11.39 -3.69
C GLU A 107 6.92 -10.17 -3.93
N ALA A 108 5.81 -10.33 -4.67
CA ALA A 108 4.82 -9.27 -4.86
C ALA A 108 4.22 -8.77 -3.52
N ALA A 109 4.24 -9.61 -2.48
CA ALA A 109 3.82 -9.22 -1.13
C ALA A 109 4.76 -8.20 -0.49
N ILE A 110 6.03 -8.19 -0.86
CA ILE A 110 7.02 -7.22 -0.38
C ILE A 110 6.64 -5.80 -0.81
N ASP A 111 6.24 -5.62 -2.07
CA ASP A 111 5.77 -4.33 -2.56
C ASP A 111 4.59 -3.79 -1.75
N LYS A 112 3.61 -4.64 -1.48
CA LYS A 112 2.45 -4.26 -0.67
C LYS A 112 2.85 -3.88 0.76
N LEU A 113 3.74 -4.63 1.39
CA LEU A 113 4.24 -4.32 2.73
C LEU A 113 5.02 -2.99 2.76
N LEU A 114 5.87 -2.74 1.77
CA LEU A 114 6.60 -1.47 1.64
C LEU A 114 5.64 -0.29 1.45
N VAL A 115 4.62 -0.45 0.60
CA VAL A 115 3.62 0.60 0.36
C VAL A 115 2.84 0.91 1.62
N SER A 116 2.29 -0.10 2.31
CA SER A 116 1.48 0.10 3.52
C SER A 116 2.29 0.75 4.64
N ALA A 117 3.54 0.31 4.84
CA ALA A 117 4.45 0.91 5.82
C ALA A 117 4.79 2.37 5.47
N ASN A 118 5.06 2.66 4.20
CA ASN A 118 5.39 4.01 3.74
C ASN A 118 4.21 4.97 3.84
N LEU A 119 2.99 4.52 3.55
CA LEU A 119 1.77 5.33 3.71
C LEU A 119 1.52 5.69 5.18
N THR A 120 1.71 4.74 6.09
CA THR A 120 1.63 5.01 7.53
C THR A 120 2.68 6.06 7.93
N ARG A 121 3.94 5.88 7.51
CA ARG A 121 5.03 6.79 7.84
C ARG A 121 4.84 8.20 7.28
N LEU A 122 4.28 8.32 6.06
CA LEU A 122 3.89 9.61 5.48
C LEU A 122 2.86 10.34 6.38
N GLY A 123 1.89 9.60 6.89
CA GLY A 123 0.91 10.12 7.84
C GLY A 123 1.54 10.60 9.15
N ASP A 124 2.48 9.81 9.72
CA ASP A 124 3.21 10.17 10.94
C ASP A 124 4.00 11.48 10.77
N VAL A 125 4.67 11.64 9.63
CA VAL A 125 5.43 12.87 9.34
C VAL A 125 4.49 14.06 9.15
N ALA A 126 3.38 13.88 8.43
CA ALA A 126 2.36 14.93 8.30
C ALA A 126 1.81 15.36 9.66
N GLY A 127 1.52 14.39 10.54
CA GLY A 127 1.08 14.66 11.92
C GLY A 127 2.11 15.45 12.73
N ALA A 128 3.39 15.10 12.59
CA ALA A 128 4.45 15.83 13.28
C ALA A 128 4.65 17.27 12.77
N LEU A 129 4.41 17.53 11.48
CA LEU A 129 4.49 18.87 10.89
C LEU A 129 3.28 19.74 11.24
N LEU A 130 2.09 19.14 11.26
CA LEU A 130 0.84 19.87 11.42
C LEU A 130 0.37 19.98 12.88
N GLY A 131 0.75 19.00 13.73
CA GLY A 131 0.24 18.92 15.10
C GLY A 131 -1.31 18.90 15.12
N PRO A 132 -1.95 19.71 15.99
CA PRO A 132 -3.41 19.77 16.08
C PRO A 132 -4.13 20.18 14.78
N ARG A 133 -3.44 20.84 13.86
CA ARG A 133 -4.01 21.26 12.56
C ARG A 133 -4.29 20.07 11.63
N LEU A 134 -3.75 18.89 11.92
CA LEU A 134 -4.07 17.68 11.16
C LEU A 134 -5.56 17.34 11.22
N VAL A 135 -6.21 17.59 12.34
CA VAL A 135 -7.62 17.24 12.61
C VAL A 135 -8.58 18.41 12.48
N ALA A 136 -8.09 19.58 12.09
CA ALA A 136 -8.90 20.79 11.93
C ALA A 136 -8.77 21.35 10.52
N ASP A 137 -9.89 21.66 9.89
CA ASP A 137 -9.88 22.48 8.68
C ASP A 137 -9.72 23.95 9.07
N THR A 138 -8.51 24.45 8.91
CA THR A 138 -8.17 25.85 9.21
C THR A 138 -8.25 26.76 7.98
N GLY A 139 -8.72 26.25 6.84
CA GLY A 139 -8.70 26.93 5.55
C GLY A 139 -7.28 27.16 4.98
N ARG A 140 -6.24 26.70 5.67
CA ARG A 140 -4.85 26.79 5.20
C ARG A 140 -4.50 25.64 4.29
N TRP A 141 -3.69 25.90 3.28
CA TRP A 141 -3.26 24.89 2.33
C TRP A 141 -2.63 23.67 3.02
N GLY A 142 -3.06 22.49 2.62
CA GLY A 142 -2.44 21.21 3.00
C GLY A 142 -2.76 20.70 4.40
N THR A 143 -3.60 21.40 5.19
CA THR A 143 -3.89 20.95 6.55
C THR A 143 -4.84 19.75 6.58
N TYR A 144 -6.09 19.94 6.25
CA TYR A 144 -7.12 18.89 6.36
C TYR A 144 -6.93 17.70 5.40
N ALA A 145 -6.33 17.91 4.23
CA ALA A 145 -6.09 16.86 3.24
C ALA A 145 -5.26 15.69 3.78
N TRP A 146 -4.35 15.93 4.74
CA TRP A 146 -3.56 14.90 5.38
C TRP A 146 -4.35 14.03 6.36
N ALA A 147 -5.46 14.53 6.92
CA ALA A 147 -6.33 13.74 7.77
C ALA A 147 -6.90 12.52 7.02
N ALA A 148 -7.37 12.72 5.78
CA ALA A 148 -7.85 11.62 4.94
C ALA A 148 -6.77 10.57 4.68
N GLN A 149 -5.52 10.99 4.48
CA GLN A 149 -4.37 10.08 4.33
C GLN A 149 -4.11 9.26 5.60
N VAL A 150 -4.08 9.91 6.76
CA VAL A 150 -3.88 9.25 8.06
C VAL A 150 -4.98 8.25 8.35
N LEU A 151 -6.24 8.65 8.12
CA LEU A 151 -7.41 7.79 8.33
C LEU A 151 -7.52 6.64 7.31
N GLY A 152 -7.01 6.84 6.10
CA GLY A 152 -7.02 5.82 5.04
C GLY A 152 -5.87 4.80 5.13
N ALA A 153 -4.73 5.17 5.70
CA ALA A 153 -3.54 4.33 5.75
C ALA A 153 -3.77 2.95 6.42
N PRO A 154 -4.54 2.82 7.53
CA PRO A 154 -4.86 1.51 8.10
C PRO A 154 -5.59 0.56 7.14
N GLY A 155 -6.47 1.08 6.29
CA GLY A 155 -7.16 0.28 5.27
C GLY A 155 -6.20 -0.36 4.27
N MET A 156 -5.10 0.32 3.94
CA MET A 156 -4.07 -0.22 3.05
C MET A 156 -3.25 -1.35 3.69
N ARG A 157 -3.27 -1.47 5.01
CA ARG A 157 -2.65 -2.60 5.72
C ARG A 157 -3.53 -3.86 5.69
N LEU A 158 -4.82 -3.72 5.39
CA LEU A 158 -5.79 -4.81 5.31
C LEU A 158 -6.02 -5.26 3.86
N GLY A 159 -6.21 -4.32 2.94
CA GLY A 159 -6.47 -4.59 1.52
C GLY A 159 -5.34 -5.36 0.84
N GLY A 160 -5.65 -6.27 -0.08
CA GLY A 160 -4.68 -7.12 -0.78
C GLY A 160 -4.00 -8.18 0.09
N GLY A 161 -4.55 -8.49 1.27
CA GLY A 161 -4.00 -9.34 2.31
C GLY A 161 -3.40 -8.53 3.45
N THR A 162 -3.67 -8.92 4.70
CA THR A 162 -3.15 -8.20 5.86
C THR A 162 -1.63 -8.27 5.92
N ASP A 163 -0.99 -7.29 6.55
CA ASP A 163 0.46 -7.27 6.71
C ASP A 163 0.97 -8.56 7.40
N GLU A 164 0.21 -9.10 8.34
CA GLU A 164 0.51 -10.32 9.10
C GLU A 164 0.48 -11.56 8.18
N VAL A 165 -0.60 -11.75 7.44
CA VAL A 165 -0.75 -12.85 6.47
C VAL A 165 0.35 -12.80 5.41
N LEU A 166 0.70 -11.62 4.93
CA LEU A 166 1.76 -11.49 3.93
C LEU A 166 3.14 -11.80 4.50
N ARG A 167 3.43 -11.42 5.76
CA ARG A 167 4.68 -11.78 6.44
C ARG A 167 4.78 -13.29 6.67
N THR A 168 3.71 -13.93 7.13
CA THR A 168 3.65 -15.39 7.28
C THR A 168 3.90 -16.08 5.95
N MET A 169 3.25 -15.61 4.87
CA MET A 169 3.47 -16.16 3.53
C MET A 169 4.93 -16.01 3.07
N LEU A 170 5.56 -14.87 3.30
CA LEU A 170 6.97 -14.63 2.98
C LEU A 170 7.88 -15.53 3.83
N ALA A 171 7.61 -15.66 5.12
CA ALA A 171 8.37 -16.50 6.03
C ALA A 171 8.35 -17.97 5.58
N GLU A 172 7.17 -18.51 5.31
CA GLU A 172 7.01 -19.90 4.93
C GLU A 172 7.47 -20.22 3.49
N ARG A 173 7.06 -19.39 2.52
CA ARG A 173 7.22 -19.73 1.09
C ARG A 173 8.49 -19.17 0.46
N LEU A 174 9.02 -18.05 0.97
CA LEU A 174 10.24 -17.43 0.44
C LEU A 174 11.47 -17.79 1.29
N LEU A 175 11.33 -17.75 2.62
CA LEU A 175 12.44 -18.03 3.53
C LEU A 175 12.50 -19.46 4.01
N GLY A 176 11.50 -20.31 3.71
CA GLY A 176 11.45 -21.71 4.11
C GLY A 176 11.35 -21.93 5.63
N LEU A 177 10.85 -20.93 6.37
CA LEU A 177 10.68 -21.07 7.81
C LEU A 177 9.53 -22.04 8.14
N PRO A 178 9.58 -22.73 9.29
CA PRO A 178 8.54 -23.67 9.70
C PRO A 178 7.21 -22.92 9.90
N ARG A 179 6.12 -23.63 9.62
CA ARG A 179 4.77 -23.14 9.92
C ARG A 179 4.57 -23.04 11.42
N GLU A 180 3.78 -22.06 11.82
CA GLU A 180 3.30 -21.96 13.20
C GLU A 180 2.47 -23.21 13.55
N PRO A 181 2.72 -23.87 14.68
CA PRO A 181 1.88 -25.00 15.09
C PRO A 181 0.43 -24.54 15.29
N ALA A 182 -0.51 -25.38 14.87
CA ALA A 182 -1.94 -25.11 14.96
C ALA A 182 -2.42 -25.15 16.42
#